data_0d5060d7fdd0efd83b7bcaaa989b230a
#
_entry.id   0d5060d7fdd0efd83b7bcaaa989b230a
#
_cell.length_a   1.000
_cell.length_b   1.000
_cell.length_c   1.000
_cell.angle_alpha   90.00
_cell.angle_beta   90.00
_cell.angle_gamma   90.00
#
_symmetry.space_group_name_H-M   'P 1'
#
loop_
_entity.id
_entity.type
_entity.pdbx_description
1 polymer ?
#
loop_
_entity_poly.entity_id
_entity_poly.type
_entity_poly.pdbx_seq_one_letter_code
_entity_poly.pdbx_strand_id
1 'polypeptide(L)'
;MNKINLAALQLQLDKTDNLDFLLDQLNDLIKRRDDLDLIVLSELAVGGAGAKNCNHPLSKYEKIFSEFAQNNSIFLIPGTFYEEDGHKIFNVSPVFNRDGKLIAKAKKVYPWLPYEVDVDASDEICVFNFEDKGNIGIHICYDLWFPETARALAVAGAELIINPTMTPTKDREIETVMVQATAAQQQCYYVDINGSGEQGVGKSLICDFEGSIIDKANHENKILEAEIDFGKVKEARKYGFMGLGQPIKSFRDNPFNPLNYMNKDYLDSLGDLKKDK
;
A
#
# COMPACT_ATOMS: atom_id res chain seq x y z
N MET A 1 -14.70 -13.88 -14.71
CA MET A 1 -13.80 -12.81 -15.20
C MET A 1 -12.89 -12.41 -14.06
N ASN A 2 -11.57 -12.28 -14.31
CA ASN A 2 -10.59 -11.99 -13.25
C ASN A 2 -10.35 -10.48 -13.15
N LYS A 3 -11.43 -9.70 -13.10
CA LYS A 3 -11.37 -8.23 -13.04
C LYS A 3 -12.03 -7.69 -11.80
N ILE A 4 -11.53 -6.54 -11.34
CA ILE A 4 -12.13 -5.75 -10.27
C ILE A 4 -12.09 -4.25 -10.62
N ASN A 5 -13.09 -3.52 -10.14
CA ASN A 5 -13.10 -2.05 -10.15
C ASN A 5 -12.59 -1.53 -8.81
N LEU A 6 -11.54 -0.74 -8.84
CA LEU A 6 -10.87 -0.18 -7.67
C LEU A 6 -10.99 1.33 -7.66
N ALA A 7 -11.24 1.90 -6.48
CA ALA A 7 -11.10 3.31 -6.20
C ALA A 7 -10.11 3.56 -5.05
N ALA A 8 -9.18 4.49 -5.24
CA ALA A 8 -8.21 4.91 -4.24
C ALA A 8 -8.37 6.42 -3.98
N LEU A 9 -8.55 6.81 -2.73
CA LEU A 9 -8.95 8.16 -2.37
C LEU A 9 -7.76 8.97 -1.87
N GLN A 10 -7.26 9.90 -2.70
CA GLN A 10 -6.40 10.96 -2.24
C GLN A 10 -7.25 12.09 -1.67
N LEU A 11 -7.12 12.34 -0.39
CA LEU A 11 -7.92 13.33 0.33
C LEU A 11 -7.04 14.32 1.09
N GLN A 12 -7.49 15.56 1.20
CA GLN A 12 -6.88 16.55 2.08
C GLN A 12 -7.28 16.25 3.51
N LEU A 13 -6.31 15.83 4.29
CA LEU A 13 -6.50 15.35 5.65
C LEU A 13 -5.80 16.26 6.65
N ASP A 14 -6.44 16.46 7.79
CA ASP A 14 -5.85 17.11 8.95
C ASP A 14 -4.92 16.12 9.68
N LYS A 15 -4.11 16.62 10.61
CA LYS A 15 -3.15 15.79 11.37
C LYS A 15 -3.81 14.73 12.23
N THR A 16 -5.07 14.88 12.55
CA THR A 16 -5.82 13.97 13.41
C THR A 16 -7.32 14.10 13.18
N ASP A 17 -8.04 13.03 13.56
CA ASP A 17 -9.50 12.96 13.65
C ASP A 17 -10.26 13.27 12.36
N ASN A 18 -9.91 12.54 11.31
CA ASN A 18 -10.57 12.65 10.02
C ASN A 18 -11.75 11.67 9.82
N LEU A 19 -12.17 10.92 10.86
CA LEU A 19 -13.11 9.82 10.69
C LEU A 19 -14.42 10.23 10.01
N ASP A 20 -15.10 11.26 10.52
CA ASP A 20 -16.39 11.70 9.98
C ASP A 20 -16.25 12.15 8.52
N PHE A 21 -15.20 12.92 8.22
CA PHE A 21 -14.90 13.33 6.85
C PHE A 21 -14.65 12.14 5.92
N LEU A 22 -13.88 11.15 6.36
CA LEU A 22 -13.61 9.94 5.58
C LEU A 22 -14.88 9.14 5.31
N LEU A 23 -15.74 8.98 6.31
CA LEU A 23 -17.02 8.28 6.16
C LEU A 23 -17.96 9.02 5.20
N ASP A 24 -17.99 10.35 5.23
CA ASP A 24 -18.74 11.16 4.27
C ASP A 24 -18.24 10.95 2.84
N GLN A 25 -16.91 10.98 2.62
CA GLN A 25 -16.31 10.73 1.30
C GLN A 25 -16.60 9.31 0.80
N LEU A 26 -16.48 8.31 1.66
CA LEU A 26 -16.79 6.92 1.35
C LEU A 26 -18.27 6.74 0.98
N ASN A 27 -19.19 7.30 1.77
CA ASN A 27 -20.62 7.22 1.50
C ASN A 27 -21.00 7.95 0.20
N ASP A 28 -20.39 9.08 -0.09
CA ASP A 28 -20.64 9.81 -1.34
C ASP A 28 -20.07 9.09 -2.57
N LEU A 29 -18.95 8.37 -2.42
CA LEU A 29 -18.42 7.53 -3.48
C LEU A 29 -19.37 6.37 -3.80
N ILE A 30 -19.82 5.63 -2.81
CA ILE A 30 -20.72 4.48 -2.98
C ILE A 30 -22.05 4.90 -3.62
N LYS A 31 -22.61 6.08 -3.27
CA LYS A 31 -23.83 6.60 -3.92
C LYS A 31 -23.66 6.84 -5.43
N ARG A 32 -22.43 7.16 -5.87
CA ARG A 32 -22.11 7.46 -7.29
C ARG A 32 -21.62 6.25 -8.07
N ARG A 33 -21.07 5.25 -7.39
CA ARG A 33 -20.42 4.08 -7.99
C ARG A 33 -20.82 2.82 -7.23
N ASP A 34 -21.80 2.10 -7.78
CA ASP A 34 -22.32 0.83 -7.26
C ASP A 34 -21.58 -0.41 -7.79
N ASP A 35 -20.63 -0.19 -8.71
CA ASP A 35 -19.86 -1.23 -9.39
C ASP A 35 -18.45 -1.43 -8.81
N LEU A 36 -18.11 -0.76 -7.71
CA LEU A 36 -16.79 -0.89 -7.08
C LEU A 36 -16.64 -2.21 -6.32
N ASP A 37 -15.48 -2.81 -6.47
CA ASP A 37 -15.08 -4.03 -5.75
C ASP A 37 -14.20 -3.74 -4.54
N LEU A 38 -13.34 -2.70 -4.62
CA LEU A 38 -12.34 -2.37 -3.61
C LEU A 38 -12.16 -0.86 -3.47
N ILE A 39 -12.17 -0.38 -2.23
CA ILE A 39 -11.81 1.00 -1.89
C ILE A 39 -10.56 1.02 -1.00
N VAL A 40 -9.67 1.99 -1.27
CA VAL A 40 -8.40 2.16 -0.56
C VAL A 40 -8.25 3.60 -0.06
N LEU A 41 -7.86 3.78 1.20
CA LEU A 41 -7.46 5.06 1.80
C LEU A 41 -5.94 5.12 2.03
N SER A 42 -5.41 6.33 2.25
CA SER A 42 -3.98 6.56 2.48
C SER A 42 -3.52 6.11 3.88
N GLU A 43 -2.21 6.07 4.09
CA GLU A 43 -1.60 5.76 5.39
C GLU A 43 -2.07 6.73 6.47
N LEU A 44 -2.39 6.19 7.65
CA LEU A 44 -2.80 6.94 8.85
C LEU A 44 -3.93 7.96 8.61
N ALA A 45 -4.79 7.69 7.63
CA ALA A 45 -5.83 8.62 7.17
C ALA A 45 -6.75 9.10 8.30
N VAL A 46 -7.09 8.24 9.27
CA VAL A 46 -7.98 8.59 10.38
C VAL A 46 -7.30 9.47 11.41
N GLY A 47 -6.12 9.09 11.87
CA GLY A 47 -5.53 9.68 13.08
C GLY A 47 -4.23 10.43 12.87
N GLY A 48 -3.66 10.40 11.66
CA GLY A 48 -2.35 11.02 11.38
C GLY A 48 -1.18 10.33 12.08
N ALA A 49 0.02 10.88 11.87
CA ALA A 49 1.24 10.38 12.47
C ALA A 49 1.34 10.70 13.97
N GLY A 50 2.07 9.88 14.70
CA GLY A 50 2.34 10.10 16.13
C GLY A 50 2.02 8.89 16.98
N ALA A 51 2.77 7.82 16.77
CA ALA A 51 2.58 6.52 17.43
C ALA A 51 2.67 6.56 18.95
N LYS A 52 3.37 7.53 19.53
CA LYS A 52 3.63 7.60 20.98
C LYS A 52 2.44 7.38 21.87
N ASN A 53 1.26 7.77 21.41
CA ASN A 53 0.06 7.71 22.23
C ASN A 53 -0.96 6.68 21.72
N CYS A 54 -0.75 6.05 20.58
CA CYS A 54 -1.71 5.14 19.90
C CYS A 54 -3.18 5.60 20.05
N ASN A 55 -3.43 6.91 19.90
CA ASN A 55 -4.73 7.51 20.17
C ASN A 55 -5.82 7.05 19.19
N HIS A 56 -5.39 6.48 18.06
CA HIS A 56 -6.23 6.01 16.99
C HIS A 56 -5.89 4.57 16.60
N PRO A 57 -5.94 3.59 17.54
CA PRO A 57 -5.65 2.20 17.23
C PRO A 57 -6.76 1.60 16.36
N LEU A 58 -6.42 0.56 15.58
CA LEU A 58 -7.39 -0.14 14.74
C LEU A 58 -8.62 -0.60 15.53
N SER A 59 -8.44 -1.12 16.73
CA SER A 59 -9.51 -1.65 17.59
C SER A 59 -10.63 -0.64 17.87
N LYS A 60 -10.32 0.66 17.84
CA LYS A 60 -11.32 1.72 18.02
C LYS A 60 -12.24 1.88 16.80
N TYR A 61 -11.77 1.55 15.60
CA TYR A 61 -12.45 1.80 14.34
C TYR A 61 -12.85 0.54 13.58
N GLU A 62 -12.36 -0.62 14.01
CA GLU A 62 -12.56 -1.89 13.34
C GLU A 62 -14.04 -2.17 13.04
N LYS A 63 -14.91 -1.98 14.05
CA LYS A 63 -16.35 -2.18 13.89
C LYS A 63 -16.96 -1.24 12.84
N ILE A 64 -16.55 0.02 12.82
CA ILE A 64 -17.08 1.03 11.88
C ILE A 64 -16.74 0.64 10.43
N PHE A 65 -15.48 0.29 10.16
CA PHE A 65 -15.05 -0.10 8.81
C PHE A 65 -15.56 -1.48 8.40
N SER A 66 -15.68 -2.41 9.35
CA SER A 66 -16.34 -3.70 9.15
C SER A 66 -17.80 -3.53 8.72
N GLU A 67 -18.58 -2.73 9.46
CA GLU A 67 -19.97 -2.44 9.13
C GLU A 67 -20.10 -1.69 7.79
N PHE A 68 -19.20 -0.75 7.49
CA PHE A 68 -19.18 -0.06 6.18
C PHE A 68 -18.96 -1.06 5.04
N ALA A 69 -17.94 -1.92 5.15
CA ALA A 69 -17.64 -2.94 4.15
C ALA A 69 -18.81 -3.89 3.92
N GLN A 70 -19.42 -4.38 5.02
CA GLN A 70 -20.57 -5.29 4.98
C GLN A 70 -21.81 -4.64 4.36
N ASN A 71 -22.18 -3.45 4.83
CA ASN A 71 -23.41 -2.77 4.38
C ASN A 71 -23.36 -2.41 2.89
N ASN A 72 -22.16 -2.20 2.34
CA ASN A 72 -21.97 -1.85 0.94
C ASN A 72 -21.46 -3.04 0.09
N SER A 73 -21.30 -4.22 0.69
CA SER A 73 -20.78 -5.42 0.00
C SER A 73 -19.49 -5.17 -0.77
N ILE A 74 -18.53 -4.45 -0.15
CA ILE A 74 -17.28 -4.02 -0.78
C ILE A 74 -16.05 -4.45 0.03
N PHE A 75 -14.91 -4.67 -0.63
CA PHE A 75 -13.64 -4.74 0.06
C PHE A 75 -13.17 -3.34 0.46
N LEU A 76 -12.62 -3.20 1.65
CA LEU A 76 -12.12 -1.93 2.17
C LEU A 76 -10.74 -2.09 2.78
N ILE A 77 -9.81 -1.23 2.35
CA ILE A 77 -8.53 -0.98 3.00
C ILE A 77 -8.56 0.47 3.52
N PRO A 78 -8.91 0.69 4.79
CA PRO A 78 -9.16 2.03 5.34
C PRO A 78 -7.86 2.78 5.69
N GLY A 79 -6.79 2.52 4.95
CA GLY A 79 -5.46 3.05 5.22
C GLY A 79 -4.72 2.24 6.27
N THR A 80 -4.00 2.94 7.15
CA THR A 80 -3.24 2.27 8.22
C THR A 80 -3.52 2.87 9.59
N PHE A 81 -3.13 2.10 10.62
CA PHE A 81 -3.31 2.42 12.03
C PHE A 81 -2.07 1.98 12.82
N TYR A 82 -1.81 2.64 13.94
CA TYR A 82 -0.90 2.08 14.93
C TYR A 82 -1.62 1.04 15.80
N GLU A 83 -0.99 -0.10 16.00
CA GLU A 83 -1.53 -1.19 16.82
C GLU A 83 -0.46 -1.70 17.78
N GLU A 84 -0.84 -1.85 19.03
CA GLU A 84 -0.01 -2.47 20.06
C GLU A 84 -0.14 -4.00 20.02
N ASP A 85 1.02 -4.69 19.99
CA ASP A 85 1.13 -6.14 20.08
C ASP A 85 2.19 -6.48 21.14
N GLY A 86 1.76 -6.75 22.37
CA GLY A 86 2.64 -6.90 23.52
C GLY A 86 3.33 -5.59 23.89
N HIS A 87 4.65 -5.54 23.70
CA HIS A 87 5.47 -4.34 23.97
C HIS A 87 5.86 -3.60 22.69
N LYS A 88 5.35 -4.03 21.54
CA LYS A 88 5.67 -3.48 20.23
C LYS A 88 4.50 -2.67 19.71
N ILE A 89 4.83 -1.66 18.92
CA ILE A 89 3.86 -0.86 18.17
C ILE A 89 4.13 -1.04 16.68
N PHE A 90 3.13 -1.49 15.93
CA PHE A 90 3.23 -1.65 14.49
C PHE A 90 2.34 -0.65 13.76
N ASN A 91 2.78 -0.19 12.61
CA ASN A 91 1.92 0.47 11.63
C ASN A 91 1.27 -0.63 10.78
N VAL A 92 -0.06 -0.76 10.86
CA VAL A 92 -0.81 -1.88 10.28
C VAL A 92 -1.86 -1.42 9.28
N SER A 93 -2.01 -2.15 8.18
CA SER A 93 -3.06 -1.95 7.18
C SER A 93 -4.03 -3.12 7.21
N PRO A 94 -5.27 -2.93 7.71
CA PRO A 94 -6.29 -3.97 7.73
C PRO A 94 -6.99 -4.09 6.38
N VAL A 95 -7.50 -5.29 6.09
CA VAL A 95 -8.32 -5.59 4.91
C VAL A 95 -9.65 -6.18 5.36
N PHE A 96 -10.74 -5.49 5.05
CA PHE A 96 -12.10 -5.98 5.27
C PHE A 96 -12.68 -6.52 3.97
N ASN A 97 -13.30 -7.71 4.01
CA ASN A 97 -14.01 -8.27 2.86
C ASN A 97 -15.47 -7.78 2.79
N ARG A 98 -16.21 -8.24 1.79
CA ARG A 98 -17.63 -7.87 1.56
C ARG A 98 -18.58 -8.29 2.70
N ASP A 99 -18.20 -9.25 3.52
CA ASP A 99 -18.95 -9.66 4.72
C ASP A 99 -18.57 -8.82 5.96
N GLY A 100 -17.70 -7.82 5.82
CA GLY A 100 -17.16 -7.05 6.92
C GLY A 100 -16.10 -7.77 7.76
N LYS A 101 -15.64 -8.96 7.35
CA LYS A 101 -14.61 -9.69 8.10
C LYS A 101 -13.23 -9.10 7.84
N LEU A 102 -12.45 -8.93 8.89
CA LEU A 102 -11.03 -8.66 8.81
C LEU A 102 -10.32 -9.94 8.33
N ILE A 103 -9.88 -9.96 7.07
CA ILE A 103 -9.30 -11.15 6.43
C ILE A 103 -7.78 -11.12 6.34
N ALA A 104 -7.18 -9.95 6.42
CA ALA A 104 -5.74 -9.75 6.40
C ALA A 104 -5.36 -8.48 7.16
N LYS A 105 -4.13 -8.45 7.64
CA LYS A 105 -3.54 -7.30 8.32
C LYS A 105 -2.06 -7.25 7.98
N ALA A 106 -1.65 -6.28 7.17
CA ALA A 106 -0.25 -6.05 6.84
C ALA A 106 0.40 -5.23 7.94
N LYS A 107 1.65 -5.53 8.28
CA LYS A 107 2.50 -4.73 9.15
C LYS A 107 3.61 -4.08 8.31
N LYS A 108 3.91 -2.81 8.55
CA LYS A 108 5.01 -2.09 7.88
C LYS A 108 6.34 -2.80 8.15
N VAL A 109 7.06 -3.15 7.09
CA VAL A 109 8.34 -3.85 7.21
C VAL A 109 9.44 -2.87 7.60
N TYR A 110 9.46 -1.70 6.98
CA TYR A 110 10.45 -0.65 7.21
C TYR A 110 9.80 0.61 7.77
N PRO A 111 9.75 0.81 9.10
CA PRO A 111 9.43 2.11 9.67
C PRO A 111 10.35 3.19 9.10
N TRP A 112 9.81 4.39 8.90
CA TRP A 112 10.59 5.51 8.37
C TRP A 112 11.54 6.08 9.43
N LEU A 113 12.63 5.37 9.68
CA LEU A 113 13.64 5.80 10.64
C LEU A 113 14.51 6.93 10.04
N PRO A 114 14.92 7.91 10.86
CA PRO A 114 14.76 7.98 12.32
C PRO A 114 13.49 8.74 12.77
N TYR A 115 12.45 8.86 11.95
CA TYR A 115 11.26 9.66 12.26
C TYR A 115 10.19 8.82 13.00
N GLU A 116 10.04 7.54 12.65
CA GLU A 116 9.13 6.59 13.31
C GLU A 116 9.86 5.72 14.35
N VAL A 117 10.62 6.36 15.26
CA VAL A 117 11.46 5.64 16.25
C VAL A 117 10.66 4.80 17.26
N ASP A 118 9.38 5.09 17.39
CA ASP A 118 8.48 4.38 18.33
C ASP A 118 7.66 3.29 17.60
N VAL A 119 7.97 2.99 16.33
CA VAL A 119 7.29 1.97 15.52
C VAL A 119 8.25 0.81 15.27
N ASP A 120 7.80 -0.41 15.56
CA ASP A 120 8.56 -1.62 15.34
C ASP A 120 8.50 -2.09 13.89
N ALA A 121 9.61 -2.61 13.39
CA ALA A 121 9.69 -3.25 12.08
C ALA A 121 9.05 -4.64 12.11
N SER A 122 8.39 -5.01 11.01
CA SER A 122 7.92 -6.37 10.77
C SER A 122 8.90 -7.14 9.89
N ASP A 123 8.92 -8.45 10.02
CA ASP A 123 9.62 -9.38 9.12
C ASP A 123 8.65 -10.20 8.26
N GLU A 124 7.36 -9.84 8.28
CA GLU A 124 6.31 -10.52 7.56
C GLU A 124 5.81 -9.68 6.37
N ILE A 125 5.51 -10.35 5.26
CA ILE A 125 4.79 -9.74 4.13
C ILE A 125 3.33 -10.18 4.15
N CYS A 126 2.44 -9.36 3.57
CA CYS A 126 1.02 -9.66 3.51
C CYS A 126 0.57 -9.82 2.04
N VAL A 127 0.11 -11.02 1.70
CA VAL A 127 -0.56 -11.30 0.42
C VAL A 127 -1.86 -12.04 0.73
N PHE A 128 -2.97 -11.59 0.16
CA PHE A 128 -4.26 -12.23 0.34
C PHE A 128 -4.95 -12.50 -1.01
N ASN A 129 -5.81 -13.51 -1.03
CA ASN A 129 -6.61 -13.85 -2.20
C ASN A 129 -7.87 -12.97 -2.28
N PHE A 130 -8.12 -12.40 -3.44
CA PHE A 130 -9.31 -11.61 -3.73
C PHE A 130 -10.32 -12.45 -4.50
N GLU A 131 -11.21 -13.15 -3.80
CA GLU A 131 -12.35 -13.91 -4.36
C GLU A 131 -11.98 -14.82 -5.55
N ASP A 132 -10.84 -15.50 -5.47
CA ASP A 132 -10.29 -16.35 -6.53
C ASP A 132 -10.04 -15.64 -7.88
N LYS A 133 -10.16 -14.32 -7.92
CA LYS A 133 -9.86 -13.50 -9.11
C LYS A 133 -8.35 -13.28 -9.26
N GLY A 134 -7.66 -12.98 -8.15
CA GLY A 134 -6.24 -12.73 -8.10
C GLY A 134 -5.72 -12.51 -6.68
N ASN A 135 -4.44 -12.25 -6.53
CA ASN A 135 -3.81 -12.01 -5.24
C ASN A 135 -3.35 -10.55 -5.13
N ILE A 136 -3.58 -9.97 -3.95
CA ILE A 136 -3.22 -8.60 -3.61
C ILE A 136 -2.18 -8.62 -2.50
N GLY A 137 -1.06 -7.92 -2.72
CA GLY A 137 -0.03 -7.65 -1.73
C GLY A 137 -0.17 -6.25 -1.15
N ILE A 138 0.26 -6.05 0.09
CA ILE A 138 0.25 -4.74 0.73
C ILE A 138 1.66 -4.33 1.12
N HIS A 139 2.07 -3.16 0.65
CA HIS A 139 3.14 -2.32 1.18
C HIS A 139 2.56 -1.26 2.10
N ILE A 140 3.40 -0.63 2.90
CA ILE A 140 3.04 0.57 3.65
C ILE A 140 4.16 1.62 3.47
N CYS A 141 3.85 2.66 2.70
CA CYS A 141 4.67 3.88 2.57
C CYS A 141 6.14 3.59 2.25
N TYR A 142 7.02 3.71 3.26
CA TYR A 142 8.47 3.59 3.13
C TYR A 142 8.93 2.20 2.64
N ASP A 143 8.10 1.16 2.73
CA ASP A 143 8.38 -0.17 2.15
C ASP A 143 8.67 -0.10 0.64
N LEU A 144 8.14 0.90 -0.07
CA LEU A 144 8.41 1.14 -1.49
C LEU A 144 9.90 1.36 -1.80
N TRP A 145 10.67 1.93 -0.86
CA TRP A 145 12.10 2.22 -1.04
C TRP A 145 12.98 0.95 -1.04
N PHE A 146 12.40 -0.19 -0.66
CA PHE A 146 13.08 -1.47 -0.53
C PHE A 146 12.58 -2.47 -1.58
N PRO A 147 13.32 -2.64 -2.70
CA PRO A 147 12.90 -3.55 -3.78
C PRO A 147 12.74 -5.00 -3.33
N GLU A 148 13.35 -5.38 -2.20
CA GLU A 148 13.24 -6.70 -1.59
C GLU A 148 11.81 -7.00 -1.14
N THR A 149 11.11 -6.03 -0.56
CA THR A 149 9.72 -6.21 -0.11
C THR A 149 8.77 -6.39 -1.29
N ALA A 150 8.92 -5.58 -2.33
CA ALA A 150 8.14 -5.71 -3.56
C ALA A 150 8.40 -7.06 -4.26
N ARG A 151 9.66 -7.49 -4.29
CA ARG A 151 10.02 -8.80 -4.84
C ARG A 151 9.42 -9.93 -4.02
N ALA A 152 9.45 -9.83 -2.69
CA ALA A 152 8.85 -10.81 -1.80
C ALA A 152 7.33 -10.94 -2.05
N LEU A 153 6.60 -9.83 -2.15
CA LEU A 153 5.18 -9.83 -2.49
C LEU A 153 4.91 -10.48 -3.85
N ALA A 154 5.69 -10.10 -4.88
CA ALA A 154 5.49 -10.61 -6.23
C ALA A 154 5.74 -12.12 -6.35
N VAL A 155 6.79 -12.65 -5.69
CA VAL A 155 7.10 -14.09 -5.70
C VAL A 155 6.19 -14.90 -4.79
N ALA A 156 5.56 -14.25 -3.78
CA ALA A 156 4.47 -14.81 -3.00
C ALA A 156 3.13 -14.83 -3.76
N GLY A 157 3.12 -14.30 -4.98
CA GLY A 157 1.99 -14.39 -5.90
C GLY A 157 1.15 -13.12 -6.04
N ALA A 158 1.52 -12.00 -5.42
CA ALA A 158 0.79 -10.75 -5.60
C ALA A 158 0.79 -10.30 -7.07
N GLU A 159 -0.37 -9.96 -7.58
CA GLU A 159 -0.63 -9.48 -8.95
C GLU A 159 -1.03 -7.99 -8.96
N LEU A 160 -1.43 -7.50 -7.80
CA LEU A 160 -1.63 -6.09 -7.47
C LEU A 160 -0.90 -5.81 -6.16
N ILE A 161 -0.16 -4.72 -6.09
CA ILE A 161 0.39 -4.19 -4.83
C ILE A 161 -0.34 -2.89 -4.50
N ILE A 162 -0.79 -2.77 -3.26
CA ILE A 162 -1.42 -1.57 -2.71
C ILE A 162 -0.48 -0.99 -1.67
N ASN A 163 -0.21 0.31 -1.77
CA ASN A 163 0.69 1.05 -0.90
C ASN A 163 0.00 2.29 -0.33
N PRO A 164 -0.72 2.18 0.81
CA PRO A 164 -1.12 3.35 1.56
C PRO A 164 0.11 4.13 2.02
N THR A 165 0.16 5.43 1.71
CA THR A 165 1.33 6.28 1.90
C THR A 165 0.94 7.58 2.60
N MET A 166 1.89 8.16 3.36
CA MET A 166 1.80 9.48 3.95
C MET A 166 3.15 10.18 3.81
N THR A 167 3.41 10.74 2.62
CA THR A 167 4.65 11.45 2.31
C THR A 167 4.37 12.96 2.16
N PRO A 168 4.77 13.78 3.16
CA PRO A 168 4.61 15.24 3.10
C PRO A 168 5.81 15.97 2.52
N THR A 169 6.82 15.25 2.05
CA THR A 169 8.16 15.76 1.73
C THR A 169 8.47 15.72 0.23
N LYS A 170 9.58 16.37 -0.18
CA LYS A 170 10.00 16.55 -1.59
C LYS A 170 10.39 15.25 -2.30
N ASP A 171 10.69 14.21 -1.56
CA ASP A 171 11.03 12.88 -2.07
C ASP A 171 9.84 12.17 -2.73
N ARG A 172 8.61 12.69 -2.54
CA ARG A 172 7.41 12.21 -3.23
C ARG A 172 7.58 12.14 -4.76
N GLU A 173 8.33 13.03 -5.36
CA GLU A 173 8.63 13.01 -6.80
C GLU A 173 9.37 11.72 -7.21
N ILE A 174 10.35 11.32 -6.41
CA ILE A 174 11.11 10.09 -6.65
C ILE A 174 10.25 8.85 -6.40
N GLU A 175 9.41 8.88 -5.37
CA GLU A 175 8.49 7.77 -5.08
C GLU A 175 7.57 7.47 -6.27
N THR A 176 7.05 8.49 -6.96
CA THR A 176 6.21 8.28 -8.15
C THR A 176 6.95 7.57 -9.30
N VAL A 177 8.27 7.77 -9.42
CA VAL A 177 9.10 7.04 -10.38
C VAL A 177 9.35 5.60 -9.91
N MET A 178 9.59 5.42 -8.61
CA MET A 178 9.77 4.09 -8.02
C MET A 178 8.53 3.22 -8.19
N VAL A 179 7.32 3.77 -8.03
CA VAL A 179 6.05 3.05 -8.25
C VAL A 179 5.98 2.47 -9.66
N GLN A 180 6.28 3.28 -10.69
CA GLN A 180 6.28 2.84 -12.09
C GLN A 180 7.34 1.75 -12.32
N ALA A 181 8.55 1.97 -11.83
CA ALA A 181 9.64 1.00 -11.94
C ALA A 181 9.29 -0.32 -11.24
N THR A 182 8.73 -0.24 -10.02
CA THR A 182 8.33 -1.42 -9.23
C THR A 182 7.23 -2.20 -9.93
N ALA A 183 6.19 -1.53 -10.44
CA ALA A 183 5.12 -2.17 -11.20
C ALA A 183 5.67 -3.00 -12.37
N ALA A 184 6.56 -2.42 -13.18
CA ALA A 184 7.20 -3.10 -14.31
C ALA A 184 8.13 -4.25 -13.86
N GLN A 185 8.99 -4.01 -12.86
CA GLN A 185 9.97 -5.01 -12.38
C GLN A 185 9.31 -6.23 -11.74
N GLN A 186 8.14 -6.02 -11.07
CA GLN A 186 7.39 -7.07 -10.42
C GLN A 186 6.28 -7.64 -11.32
N GLN A 187 6.06 -7.05 -12.50
CA GLN A 187 4.96 -7.40 -13.41
C GLN A 187 3.62 -7.50 -12.64
N CYS A 188 3.25 -6.43 -11.95
CA CYS A 188 2.01 -6.33 -11.19
C CYS A 188 1.42 -4.92 -11.30
N TYR A 189 0.12 -4.78 -11.16
CA TYR A 189 -0.47 -3.47 -10.92
C TYR A 189 0.07 -2.88 -9.61
N TYR A 190 0.15 -1.56 -9.55
CA TYR A 190 0.58 -0.88 -8.34
C TYR A 190 -0.33 0.32 -8.06
N VAL A 191 -0.92 0.35 -6.87
CA VAL A 191 -1.74 1.46 -6.37
C VAL A 191 -0.99 2.12 -5.23
N ASP A 192 -0.55 3.35 -5.44
CA ASP A 192 0.14 4.15 -4.44
C ASP A 192 -0.73 5.35 -4.09
N ILE A 193 -1.28 5.33 -2.88
CA ILE A 193 -2.26 6.31 -2.43
C ILE A 193 -1.73 7.14 -1.27
N ASN A 194 -1.42 8.41 -1.54
CA ASN A 194 -0.90 9.37 -0.58
C ASN A 194 -2.01 10.30 -0.08
N GLY A 195 -1.94 10.70 1.17
CA GLY A 195 -2.72 11.80 1.67
C GLY A 195 -2.28 13.13 1.05
N SER A 196 -3.10 14.16 1.22
CA SER A 196 -2.74 15.56 0.95
C SER A 196 -3.12 16.45 2.14
N GLY A 197 -2.98 17.77 2.01
CA GLY A 197 -3.21 18.68 3.13
C GLY A 197 -2.09 18.63 4.16
N GLU A 198 -2.41 18.39 5.42
CA GLU A 198 -1.40 18.30 6.50
C GLU A 198 -0.72 16.93 6.57
N GLN A 199 -1.29 15.90 5.93
CA GLN A 199 -0.77 14.52 5.98
C GLN A 199 0.02 14.10 4.75
N GLY A 200 0.14 14.95 3.74
CA GLY A 200 0.89 14.59 2.55
C GLY A 200 0.84 15.66 1.47
N VAL A 201 1.60 15.43 0.41
CA VAL A 201 1.63 16.34 -0.76
C VAL A 201 0.82 15.80 -1.94
N GLY A 202 0.02 14.75 -1.74
CA GLY A 202 -0.75 14.12 -2.80
C GLY A 202 0.14 13.37 -3.79
N LYS A 203 -0.13 13.54 -5.09
CA LYS A 203 0.58 12.88 -6.21
C LYS A 203 0.48 11.37 -6.18
N SER A 204 -0.70 10.88 -5.79
CA SER A 204 -1.03 9.46 -5.88
C SER A 204 -1.09 8.99 -7.33
N LEU A 205 -0.82 7.71 -7.55
CA LEU A 205 -0.91 7.14 -8.90
C LEU A 205 -1.27 5.65 -8.87
N ILE A 206 -1.87 5.21 -9.97
CA ILE A 206 -2.12 3.80 -10.27
C ILE A 206 -1.34 3.46 -11.54
N CYS A 207 -0.53 2.40 -11.47
CA CYS A 207 0.22 1.90 -12.61
C CYS A 207 -0.25 0.50 -13.01
N ASP A 208 -0.18 0.20 -14.30
CA ASP A 208 -0.34 -1.16 -14.80
C ASP A 208 0.94 -1.99 -14.58
N PHE A 209 0.84 -3.28 -14.89
CA PHE A 209 1.93 -4.25 -14.75
C PHE A 209 3.10 -4.04 -15.73
N GLU A 210 3.02 -3.07 -16.62
CA GLU A 210 4.09 -2.62 -17.52
C GLU A 210 4.73 -1.31 -17.05
N GLY A 211 4.24 -0.73 -15.94
CA GLY A 211 4.71 0.53 -15.37
C GLY A 211 4.08 1.78 -15.98
N SER A 212 3.07 1.61 -16.86
CA SER A 212 2.34 2.74 -17.42
C SER A 212 1.35 3.29 -16.42
N ILE A 213 1.24 4.62 -16.36
CA ILE A 213 0.28 5.29 -15.47
C ILE A 213 -1.12 5.13 -16.05
N ILE A 214 -2.02 4.52 -15.27
CA ILE A 214 -3.46 4.42 -15.57
C ILE A 214 -4.17 5.70 -15.13
N ASP A 215 -3.94 6.10 -13.87
CA ASP A 215 -4.51 7.32 -13.29
C ASP A 215 -3.53 7.94 -12.31
N LYS A 216 -3.55 9.28 -12.18
CA LYS A 216 -2.71 10.02 -11.25
C LYS A 216 -3.42 11.26 -10.73
N ALA A 217 -3.07 11.64 -9.50
CA ALA A 217 -3.51 12.87 -8.87
C ALA A 217 -2.38 13.92 -8.85
N ASN A 218 -2.76 15.17 -8.69
CA ASN A 218 -1.87 16.27 -8.30
C ASN A 218 -1.93 16.45 -6.77
N HIS A 219 -2.10 17.66 -6.28
CA HIS A 219 -2.15 17.97 -4.84
C HIS A 219 -3.57 17.98 -4.25
N GLU A 220 -4.57 18.09 -5.11
CA GLU A 220 -5.97 18.24 -4.73
C GLU A 220 -6.63 16.90 -4.37
N ASN A 221 -7.81 16.96 -3.75
CA ASN A 221 -8.66 15.79 -3.58
C ASN A 221 -8.93 15.12 -4.93
N LYS A 222 -8.67 13.85 -5.01
CA LYS A 222 -8.99 13.05 -6.20
C LYS A 222 -9.30 11.61 -5.82
N ILE A 223 -10.34 11.06 -6.44
CA ILE A 223 -10.58 9.63 -6.47
C ILE A 223 -9.89 9.10 -7.72
N LEU A 224 -8.88 8.25 -7.52
CA LEU A 224 -8.21 7.54 -8.61
C LEU A 224 -8.97 6.23 -8.83
N GLU A 225 -9.20 5.89 -10.10
CA GLU A 225 -9.98 4.71 -10.46
C GLU A 225 -9.25 3.86 -11.49
N ALA A 226 -9.38 2.54 -11.36
CA ALA A 226 -8.86 1.59 -12.34
C ALA A 226 -9.67 0.28 -12.38
N GLU A 227 -9.81 -0.28 -13.56
CA GLU A 227 -10.14 -1.69 -13.74
C GLU A 227 -8.83 -2.50 -13.66
N ILE A 228 -8.72 -3.37 -12.69
CA ILE A 228 -7.58 -4.28 -12.51
C ILE A 228 -7.93 -5.63 -13.13
N ASP A 229 -7.18 -6.04 -14.14
CA ASP A 229 -7.36 -7.34 -14.81
C ASP A 229 -6.23 -8.30 -14.43
N PHE A 230 -6.46 -9.15 -13.45
CA PHE A 230 -5.50 -10.16 -13.01
C PHE A 230 -5.14 -11.18 -14.10
N GLY A 231 -6.04 -11.37 -15.09
CA GLY A 231 -5.76 -12.24 -16.24
C GLY A 231 -4.61 -11.72 -17.09
N LYS A 232 -4.55 -10.39 -17.30
CA LYS A 232 -3.45 -9.76 -18.03
C LYS A 232 -2.11 -9.90 -17.32
N VAL A 233 -2.08 -9.78 -15.99
CA VAL A 233 -0.86 -10.01 -15.22
C VAL A 233 -0.37 -11.46 -15.36
N LYS A 234 -1.27 -12.43 -15.26
CA LYS A 234 -0.96 -13.85 -15.46
C LYS A 234 -0.40 -14.10 -16.85
N GLU A 235 -0.98 -13.48 -17.86
CA GLU A 235 -0.51 -13.56 -19.24
C GLU A 235 0.89 -12.92 -19.41
N ALA A 236 1.09 -11.69 -18.89
CA ALA A 236 2.38 -11.02 -18.94
C ALA A 236 3.48 -11.80 -18.22
N ARG A 237 3.20 -12.40 -17.06
CA ARG A 237 4.15 -13.27 -16.35
C ARG A 237 4.42 -14.57 -17.11
N LYS A 238 3.44 -15.08 -17.87
CA LYS A 238 3.59 -16.30 -18.68
C LYS A 238 4.42 -16.06 -19.94
N TYR A 239 4.17 -14.97 -20.66
CA TYR A 239 4.76 -14.73 -21.99
C TYR A 239 5.87 -13.67 -21.98
N GLY A 240 5.99 -12.89 -20.92
CA GLY A 240 6.99 -11.85 -20.77
C GLY A 240 6.45 -10.45 -20.91
N PHE A 241 7.18 -9.51 -20.34
CA PHE A 241 6.95 -8.07 -20.50
C PHE A 241 7.05 -7.70 -21.98
N MET A 242 5.98 -7.16 -22.56
CA MET A 242 5.87 -6.90 -24.01
C MET A 242 6.25 -8.10 -24.89
N GLY A 243 6.07 -9.33 -24.41
CA GLY A 243 6.54 -10.53 -25.11
C GLY A 243 8.07 -10.75 -25.08
N LEU A 244 8.80 -10.03 -24.24
CA LEU A 244 10.26 -10.04 -24.18
C LEU A 244 10.79 -10.56 -22.82
N GLY A 245 10.96 -9.66 -21.85
CA GLY A 245 11.55 -10.00 -20.56
C GLY A 245 10.61 -10.78 -19.64
N GLN A 246 11.15 -11.73 -18.88
CA GLN A 246 10.41 -12.56 -17.93
C GLN A 246 11.05 -12.50 -16.53
N PRO A 247 11.06 -11.33 -15.88
CA PRO A 247 11.85 -11.10 -14.66
C PRO A 247 11.47 -12.03 -13.51
N ILE A 248 10.18 -12.32 -13.30
CA ILE A 248 9.73 -13.21 -12.21
C ILE A 248 10.19 -14.67 -12.45
N LYS A 249 10.12 -15.15 -13.69
CA LYS A 249 10.62 -16.51 -14.00
C LYS A 249 12.13 -16.58 -13.93
N SER A 250 12.82 -15.54 -14.42
CA SER A 250 14.30 -15.48 -14.34
C SER A 250 14.75 -15.50 -12.88
N PHE A 251 14.05 -14.77 -11.99
CA PHE A 251 14.33 -14.80 -10.57
C PHE A 251 14.03 -16.19 -9.94
N ARG A 252 12.91 -16.82 -10.32
CA ARG A 252 12.57 -18.18 -9.87
C ARG A 252 13.69 -19.19 -10.21
N ASP A 253 14.18 -19.13 -11.44
CA ASP A 253 15.14 -20.11 -11.95
C ASP A 253 16.57 -19.82 -11.47
N ASN A 254 16.89 -18.58 -11.16
CA ASN A 254 18.19 -18.15 -10.64
C ASN A 254 18.03 -17.08 -9.53
N PRO A 255 17.58 -17.48 -8.32
CA PRO A 255 17.37 -16.53 -7.23
C PRO A 255 18.70 -15.96 -6.73
N PHE A 256 18.81 -14.63 -6.75
CA PHE A 256 19.96 -13.90 -6.24
C PHE A 256 19.67 -13.39 -4.82
N ASN A 257 20.55 -13.74 -3.87
CA ASN A 257 20.45 -13.24 -2.50
C ASN A 257 21.53 -12.18 -2.24
N PRO A 258 21.15 -10.90 -2.14
CA PRO A 258 22.10 -9.81 -1.91
C PRO A 258 22.80 -9.90 -0.55
N LEU A 259 22.21 -10.56 0.45
CA LEU A 259 22.81 -10.70 1.78
C LEU A 259 24.15 -11.47 1.74
N ASN A 260 24.37 -12.31 0.71
CA ASN A 260 25.64 -13.03 0.52
C ASN A 260 26.81 -12.08 0.17
N TYR A 261 26.51 -10.83 -0.17
CA TYR A 261 27.49 -9.85 -0.63
C TYR A 261 27.59 -8.64 0.29
N MET A 262 27.01 -8.71 1.49
CA MET A 262 27.09 -7.63 2.47
C MET A 262 28.54 -7.39 2.91
N ASN A 263 29.02 -6.17 2.68
CA ASN A 263 30.27 -5.71 3.27
C ASN A 263 29.92 -4.98 4.60
N LYS A 264 30.07 -5.70 5.70
CA LYS A 264 29.67 -5.20 7.02
C LYS A 264 30.47 -3.97 7.42
N ASP A 265 31.79 -3.95 7.19
CA ASP A 265 32.65 -2.82 7.54
C ASP A 265 32.24 -1.54 6.79
N TYR A 266 31.86 -1.69 5.50
CA TYR A 266 31.34 -0.59 4.71
C TYR A 266 30.02 -0.07 5.27
N LEU A 267 29.06 -0.97 5.56
CA LEU A 267 27.75 -0.59 6.09
C LEU A 267 27.86 0.06 7.47
N ASP A 268 28.71 -0.47 8.35
CA ASP A 268 28.97 0.10 9.67
C ASP A 268 29.62 1.50 9.56
N SER A 269 30.41 1.75 8.51
CA SER A 269 31.05 3.06 8.25
C SER A 269 30.03 4.17 7.90
N LEU A 270 28.80 3.82 7.52
CA LEU A 270 27.73 4.80 7.26
C LEU A 270 27.20 5.45 8.55
N GLY A 271 27.50 4.85 9.70
CA GLY A 271 27.10 5.33 11.01
C GLY A 271 25.61 5.10 11.31
N ASP A 272 25.14 5.73 12.39
CA ASP A 272 23.77 5.57 12.87
C ASP A 272 22.76 6.33 11.99
N LEU A 273 21.53 5.84 11.94
CA LEU A 273 20.39 6.57 11.40
C LEU A 273 20.16 7.85 12.23
N LYS A 274 20.34 9.03 11.62
CA LYS A 274 20.23 10.33 12.31
C LYS A 274 19.29 11.26 11.57
N LYS A 275 18.57 12.09 12.34
CA LYS A 275 17.90 13.27 11.79
C LYS A 275 18.96 14.33 11.49
N ASP A 276 18.83 15.00 10.35
CA ASP A 276 19.56 16.22 10.10
C ASP A 276 19.21 17.27 11.16
N LYS A 277 20.20 18.04 11.59
CA LYS A 277 20.03 19.08 12.61
C LYS A 277 19.21 20.24 12.10
#